data_00c24eeadab77f41ee90e30f71abb00c
#
_entry.id   00c24eeadab77f41ee90e30f71abb00c
#
_cell.length_a   1.000
_cell.length_b   1.000
_cell.length_c   1.000
_cell.angle_alpha   90.00
_cell.angle_beta   90.00
_cell.angle_gamma   90.00
#
_symmetry.space_group_name_H-M   'P 1'
#
loop_
_entity.id
_entity.type
_entity.pdbx_description
1 polymer ?
#
loop_
_entity_poly.entity_id
_entity_poly.type
_entity_poly.pdbx_seq_one_letter_code
_entity_poly.pdbx_strand_id
1 'polypeptide(L)'
;MAHIVRRGESFCVVYYYTDKDGKRHQKWETFHQETEAERRKAEVEIGKKKSTLIVPGKITVSELMVDFVNLYGERKWGVSTYSSNLALIANYINPLIGNQPIQSINTRAVDKYIQQLRKTESVASQFRRMADRYLTDQNIERIIKVLKCAFGQAVRWGMISKNPFSNAILVKTPYHHRDIWDAATIRKALEACRDAQLYVAMNLSFACSMRLGEILGLTWNNVHIEPDDIAQDNAWLYVDKEVYRARRESIKALGENSVLHIFDSALKKPTATVLVLKKPKTDSSIRKIWIPKTVAYILRHWKECQEKLKVTDHSYEDHNLVLAQPNGRPCDDRVIEKKFAQLKKQANLPNVVFHSLRHSSATYKLKYSNGDLKSTQGDTGHASAEMITRIYAHILDEDRKIGAQRFEQQFYANPDLRSIKPPAPETAQPRIDLNTLIRQIERSPELAGALAAALKNSSK
;
A
#
# COMPACT_ATOMS: atom_id res chain seq x y z
N MET A 1 41.59 4.51 -29.28
CA MET A 1 41.30 3.06 -29.33
C MET A 1 41.60 2.46 -27.95
N ALA A 2 40.96 1.40 -27.56
CA ALA A 2 41.33 0.62 -26.39
C ALA A 2 42.35 -0.46 -26.82
N HIS A 3 43.35 -0.76 -25.96
CA HIS A 3 44.32 -1.83 -26.23
C HIS A 3 44.57 -2.66 -24.98
N ILE A 4 45.02 -3.88 -25.17
CA ILE A 4 45.33 -4.79 -24.06
C ILE A 4 46.84 -4.81 -23.88
N VAL A 5 47.30 -4.69 -22.64
CA VAL A 5 48.70 -4.79 -22.23
C VAL A 5 48.85 -5.96 -21.27
N ARG A 6 49.70 -6.91 -21.58
CA ARG A 6 49.99 -8.02 -20.65
C ARG A 6 51.01 -7.58 -19.60
N ARG A 7 50.72 -7.83 -18.34
CA ARG A 7 51.61 -7.58 -17.19
C ARG A 7 51.71 -8.84 -16.33
N GLY A 8 52.78 -9.61 -16.54
CA GLY A 8 52.95 -10.90 -15.90
C GLY A 8 51.80 -11.85 -16.27
N GLU A 9 51.05 -12.33 -15.26
CA GLU A 9 49.90 -13.21 -15.45
C GLU A 9 48.56 -12.46 -15.64
N SER A 10 48.60 -11.13 -15.70
CA SER A 10 47.39 -10.32 -15.82
C SER A 10 47.31 -9.57 -17.14
N PHE A 11 46.08 -9.31 -17.59
CA PHE A 11 45.76 -8.59 -18.81
C PHE A 11 45.13 -7.23 -18.45
N CYS A 12 45.70 -6.11 -18.89
CA CYS A 12 45.24 -4.78 -18.64
C CYS A 12 44.60 -4.15 -19.87
N VAL A 13 43.33 -3.77 -19.78
CA VAL A 13 42.67 -2.97 -20.82
C VAL A 13 42.94 -1.49 -20.54
N VAL A 14 43.61 -0.83 -21.50
CA VAL A 14 44.01 0.58 -21.39
C VAL A 14 43.25 1.40 -22.41
N TYR A 15 42.60 2.47 -21.91
CA TYR A 15 41.88 3.38 -22.79
C TYR A 15 41.82 4.80 -22.21
N TYR A 16 41.58 5.77 -23.11
CA TYR A 16 41.35 7.16 -22.71
C TYR A 16 39.87 7.48 -22.67
N TYR A 17 39.45 8.26 -21.69
CA TYR A 17 38.10 8.84 -21.60
C TYR A 17 38.21 10.32 -21.26
N THR A 18 37.14 11.06 -21.52
CA THR A 18 37.01 12.47 -21.16
C THR A 18 36.03 12.56 -19.98
N ASP A 19 36.43 13.25 -18.92
CA ASP A 19 35.54 13.49 -17.77
C ASP A 19 34.51 14.58 -18.06
N LYS A 20 33.66 14.89 -17.05
CA LYS A 20 32.61 15.91 -17.15
C LYS A 20 33.17 17.33 -17.37
N ASP A 21 34.39 17.58 -16.98
CA ASP A 21 35.10 18.85 -17.09
C ASP A 21 35.89 18.98 -18.40
N GLY A 22 35.74 18.01 -19.30
CA GLY A 22 36.42 18.00 -20.59
C GLY A 22 37.87 17.54 -20.54
N LYS A 23 38.40 17.11 -19.39
CA LYS A 23 39.77 16.63 -19.26
C LYS A 23 39.89 15.17 -19.69
N ARG A 24 40.96 14.89 -20.44
CA ARG A 24 41.27 13.56 -20.94
C ARG A 24 42.08 12.79 -19.92
N HIS A 25 41.58 11.61 -19.53
CA HIS A 25 42.19 10.70 -18.56
C HIS A 25 42.49 9.35 -19.20
N GLN A 26 43.55 8.67 -18.73
CA GLN A 26 43.85 7.30 -19.07
C GLN A 26 43.35 6.35 -17.97
N LYS A 27 42.65 5.29 -18.36
CA LYS A 27 42.16 4.26 -17.45
C LYS A 27 42.83 2.94 -17.73
N TRP A 28 43.20 2.24 -16.68
CA TRP A 28 43.73 0.87 -16.69
C TRP A 28 42.77 -0.02 -15.90
N GLU A 29 42.33 -1.11 -16.53
CA GLU A 29 41.48 -2.13 -15.90
C GLU A 29 42.16 -3.48 -16.01
N THR A 30 42.44 -4.14 -14.88
CA THR A 30 43.19 -5.40 -14.83
C THR A 30 42.27 -6.59 -14.75
N PHE A 31 42.52 -7.62 -15.54
CA PHE A 31 41.79 -8.87 -15.61
C PHE A 31 42.76 -10.04 -15.47
N HIS A 32 42.27 -11.17 -14.91
CA HIS A 32 43.07 -12.38 -14.76
C HIS A 32 42.94 -13.33 -15.97
N GLN A 33 41.92 -13.12 -16.82
CA GLN A 33 41.69 -13.91 -18.02
C GLN A 33 41.71 -13.00 -19.25
N GLU A 34 42.33 -13.47 -20.30
CA GLU A 34 42.46 -12.75 -21.58
C GLU A 34 41.09 -12.52 -22.22
N THR A 35 40.22 -13.53 -22.18
CA THR A 35 38.85 -13.46 -22.69
C THR A 35 38.01 -12.36 -22.02
N GLU A 36 38.19 -12.11 -20.72
CA GLU A 36 37.53 -11.02 -20.00
C GLU A 36 38.08 -9.66 -20.46
N ALA A 37 39.40 -9.55 -20.66
CA ALA A 37 40.02 -8.33 -21.16
C ALA A 37 39.59 -8.01 -22.60
N GLU A 38 39.50 -9.00 -23.48
CA GLU A 38 39.00 -8.83 -24.85
C GLU A 38 37.54 -8.38 -24.87
N ARG A 39 36.70 -9.02 -24.07
CA ARG A 39 35.32 -8.62 -23.92
C ARG A 39 35.19 -7.16 -23.44
N ARG A 40 35.97 -6.79 -22.43
CA ARG A 40 35.99 -5.42 -21.93
C ARG A 40 36.50 -4.42 -22.94
N LYS A 41 37.52 -4.75 -23.71
CA LYS A 41 38.03 -3.93 -24.83
C LYS A 41 36.92 -3.67 -25.86
N ALA A 42 36.20 -4.70 -26.28
CA ALA A 42 35.07 -4.57 -27.21
C ALA A 42 33.93 -3.69 -26.63
N GLU A 43 33.59 -3.86 -25.36
CA GLU A 43 32.60 -3.01 -24.68
C GLU A 43 33.02 -1.54 -24.68
N VAL A 44 34.30 -1.24 -24.37
CA VAL A 44 34.85 0.12 -24.38
C VAL A 44 34.79 0.74 -25.79
N GLU A 45 35.10 0.00 -26.81
CA GLU A 45 35.08 0.48 -28.20
C GLU A 45 33.66 0.75 -28.69
N ILE A 46 32.71 -0.15 -28.39
CA ILE A 46 31.29 0.02 -28.70
C ILE A 46 30.73 1.20 -27.91
N GLY A 47 31.03 1.30 -26.59
CA GLY A 47 30.61 2.37 -25.75
C GLY A 47 31.08 3.75 -26.19
N LYS A 48 32.32 3.84 -26.68
CA LYS A 48 32.86 5.09 -27.28
C LYS A 48 32.15 5.46 -28.58
N LYS A 49 31.92 4.50 -29.49
CA LYS A 49 31.20 4.73 -30.75
C LYS A 49 29.76 5.23 -30.50
N LYS A 50 29.11 4.70 -29.47
CA LYS A 50 27.71 5.07 -29.09
C LYS A 50 27.62 6.20 -28.09
N SER A 51 28.73 6.81 -27.63
CA SER A 51 28.78 7.78 -26.53
C SER A 51 28.15 7.28 -25.21
N THR A 52 28.19 5.96 -25.00
CA THR A 52 27.61 5.28 -23.82
C THR A 52 28.67 4.61 -22.95
N LEU A 53 29.93 5.01 -23.08
CA LEU A 53 31.03 4.44 -22.31
C LEU A 53 30.90 4.75 -20.84
N ILE A 54 30.65 3.74 -20.03
CA ILE A 54 30.68 3.84 -18.56
C ILE A 54 32.09 3.50 -18.10
N VAL A 55 32.75 4.49 -17.51
CA VAL A 55 34.06 4.33 -16.89
C VAL A 55 33.88 3.85 -15.47
N PRO A 56 34.52 2.75 -15.04
CA PRO A 56 34.45 2.34 -13.64
C PRO A 56 34.93 3.46 -12.72
N GLY A 57 34.02 4.01 -11.93
CA GLY A 57 34.27 5.03 -10.93
C GLY A 57 34.38 4.42 -9.53
N LYS A 58 34.93 5.18 -8.60
CA LYS A 58 34.99 4.78 -7.18
C LYS A 58 33.74 5.19 -6.39
N ILE A 59 32.67 5.65 -7.07
CA ILE A 59 31.46 6.13 -6.41
C ILE A 59 30.86 5.00 -5.57
N THR A 60 30.69 5.27 -4.29
CA THR A 60 30.11 4.36 -3.30
C THR A 60 28.59 4.44 -3.29
N VAL A 61 27.93 3.46 -2.68
CA VAL A 61 26.47 3.50 -2.48
C VAL A 61 26.09 4.70 -1.61
N SER A 62 26.88 5.04 -0.58
CA SER A 62 26.60 6.22 0.26
C SER A 62 26.63 7.52 -0.54
N GLU A 63 27.61 7.72 -1.41
CA GLU A 63 27.70 8.88 -2.29
C GLU A 63 26.53 8.92 -3.27
N LEU A 64 26.17 7.79 -3.85
CA LEU A 64 24.96 7.70 -4.68
C LEU A 64 23.69 8.08 -3.90
N MET A 65 23.57 7.65 -2.62
CA MET A 65 22.42 8.01 -1.80
C MET A 65 22.35 9.51 -1.53
N VAL A 66 23.50 10.19 -1.31
CA VAL A 66 23.57 11.65 -1.16
C VAL A 66 23.09 12.35 -2.43
N ASP A 67 23.62 11.98 -3.59
CA ASP A 67 23.19 12.53 -4.87
C ASP A 67 21.70 12.25 -5.15
N PHE A 68 21.25 11.03 -4.84
CA PHE A 68 19.86 10.64 -5.03
C PHE A 68 18.89 11.45 -4.16
N VAL A 69 19.24 11.75 -2.91
CA VAL A 69 18.44 12.60 -2.02
C VAL A 69 18.41 14.02 -2.54
N ASN A 70 19.57 14.61 -2.83
CA ASN A 70 19.68 16.03 -3.20
C ASN A 70 19.10 16.33 -4.59
N LEU A 71 19.42 15.50 -5.59
CA LEU A 71 19.06 15.77 -6.99
C LEU A 71 17.67 15.24 -7.37
N TYR A 72 17.21 14.17 -6.72
CA TYR A 72 15.94 13.53 -7.02
C TYR A 72 14.95 13.66 -5.85
N GLY A 73 15.38 13.34 -4.63
CA GLY A 73 14.54 13.27 -3.44
C GLY A 73 13.88 14.61 -3.12
N GLU A 74 14.65 15.68 -3.07
CA GLU A 74 14.16 17.04 -2.76
C GLU A 74 13.12 17.54 -3.77
N ARG A 75 13.19 17.08 -5.02
CA ARG A 75 12.26 17.50 -6.08
C ARG A 75 10.99 16.64 -6.14
N LYS A 76 11.06 15.38 -5.69
CA LYS A 76 9.99 14.39 -5.94
C LYS A 76 9.28 13.92 -4.68
N TRP A 77 9.92 14.03 -3.51
CA TRP A 77 9.34 13.50 -2.29
C TRP A 77 8.60 14.58 -1.51
N GLY A 78 7.43 14.23 -1.01
CA GLY A 78 6.81 15.04 0.03
C GLY A 78 7.47 14.78 1.39
N VAL A 79 7.24 15.67 2.35
CA VAL A 79 7.86 15.70 3.69
C VAL A 79 7.90 14.35 4.40
N SER A 80 6.79 13.60 4.33
CA SER A 80 6.66 12.27 4.95
C SER A 80 7.57 11.23 4.29
N THR A 81 7.60 11.20 2.94
CA THR A 81 8.42 10.28 2.16
C THR A 81 9.90 10.58 2.34
N TYR A 82 10.27 11.86 2.33
CA TYR A 82 11.63 12.33 2.55
C TYR A 82 12.17 11.82 3.89
N SER A 83 11.47 12.11 4.98
CA SER A 83 11.86 11.66 6.32
C SER A 83 11.96 10.14 6.44
N SER A 84 11.01 9.41 5.85
CA SER A 84 11.02 7.94 5.90
C SER A 84 12.18 7.35 5.12
N ASN A 85 12.46 7.85 3.92
CA ASN A 85 13.56 7.36 3.09
C ASN A 85 14.92 7.68 3.70
N LEU A 86 15.11 8.88 4.28
CA LEU A 86 16.34 9.20 5.01
C LEU A 86 16.59 8.23 6.18
N ALA A 87 15.54 7.87 6.94
CA ALA A 87 15.67 6.90 8.02
C ALA A 87 16.07 5.51 7.49
N LEU A 88 15.52 5.06 6.35
CA LEU A 88 15.93 3.80 5.74
C LEU A 88 17.37 3.83 5.23
N ILE A 89 17.79 4.93 4.62
CA ILE A 89 19.17 5.13 4.15
C ILE A 89 20.15 5.11 5.32
N ALA A 90 19.88 5.88 6.37
CA ALA A 90 20.76 6.01 7.53
C ALA A 90 20.85 4.72 8.34
N ASN A 91 19.75 4.00 8.54
CA ASN A 91 19.71 2.86 9.44
C ASN A 91 20.09 1.54 8.77
N TYR A 92 19.85 1.38 7.46
CA TYR A 92 19.95 0.07 6.81
C TYR A 92 20.78 0.06 5.53
N ILE A 93 20.80 1.14 4.74
CA ILE A 93 21.53 1.17 3.48
C ILE A 93 23.00 1.52 3.72
N ASN A 94 23.27 2.70 4.28
CA ASN A 94 24.63 3.17 4.50
C ASN A 94 25.46 2.26 5.43
N PRO A 95 24.91 1.75 6.57
CA PRO A 95 25.71 0.89 7.44
C PRO A 95 26.08 -0.47 6.85
N LEU A 96 25.24 -1.02 5.97
CA LEU A 96 25.40 -2.38 5.46
C LEU A 96 26.13 -2.46 4.12
N ILE A 97 25.84 -1.53 3.20
CA ILE A 97 26.41 -1.55 1.84
C ILE A 97 26.96 -0.18 1.41
N GLY A 98 26.90 0.84 2.26
CA GLY A 98 27.26 2.21 1.91
C GLY A 98 28.67 2.39 1.35
N ASN A 99 29.64 1.67 1.87
CA ASN A 99 31.05 1.74 1.44
C ASN A 99 31.36 0.95 0.16
N GLN A 100 30.40 0.17 -0.36
CA GLN A 100 30.63 -0.62 -1.56
C GLN A 100 30.53 0.26 -2.81
N PRO A 101 31.44 0.09 -3.80
CA PRO A 101 31.31 0.75 -5.09
C PRO A 101 30.01 0.33 -5.79
N ILE A 102 29.27 1.27 -6.38
CA ILE A 102 27.98 0.96 -7.03
C ILE A 102 28.10 -0.06 -8.16
N GLN A 103 29.24 -0.09 -8.83
CA GLN A 103 29.51 -0.99 -9.94
C GLN A 103 29.86 -2.42 -9.49
N SER A 104 30.23 -2.63 -8.21
CA SER A 104 30.45 -3.95 -7.64
C SER A 104 29.15 -4.64 -7.23
N ILE A 105 28.03 -3.89 -7.12
CA ILE A 105 26.74 -4.42 -6.75
C ILE A 105 26.13 -5.13 -7.96
N ASN A 106 26.19 -6.46 -7.96
CA ASN A 106 25.53 -7.33 -8.92
C ASN A 106 24.29 -8.01 -8.29
N THR A 107 23.52 -8.76 -9.08
CA THR A 107 22.30 -9.45 -8.59
C THR A 107 22.59 -10.38 -7.40
N ARG A 108 23.72 -11.10 -7.42
CA ARG A 108 24.12 -11.96 -6.29
C ARG A 108 24.41 -11.18 -5.01
N ALA A 109 25.01 -9.98 -5.15
CA ALA A 109 25.21 -9.07 -4.01
C ALA A 109 23.88 -8.56 -3.45
N VAL A 110 22.91 -8.27 -4.31
CA VAL A 110 21.54 -7.90 -3.90
C VAL A 110 20.89 -9.02 -3.10
N ASP A 111 20.95 -10.26 -3.55
CA ASP A 111 20.38 -11.40 -2.83
C ASP A 111 21.05 -11.61 -1.47
N LYS A 112 22.38 -11.48 -1.38
CA LYS A 112 23.12 -11.53 -0.11
C LYS A 112 22.67 -10.40 0.84
N TYR A 113 22.50 -9.19 0.31
CA TYR A 113 22.03 -8.05 1.09
C TYR A 113 20.61 -8.27 1.63
N ILE A 114 19.69 -8.83 0.84
CA ILE A 114 18.34 -9.18 1.30
C ILE A 114 18.40 -10.21 2.44
N GLN A 115 19.27 -11.22 2.34
CA GLN A 115 19.48 -12.20 3.42
C GLN A 115 20.07 -11.56 4.70
N GLN A 116 20.96 -10.58 4.53
CA GLN A 116 21.51 -9.81 5.64
C GLN A 116 20.43 -8.96 6.32
N LEU A 117 19.56 -8.28 5.55
CA LEU A 117 18.45 -7.49 6.10
C LEU A 117 17.50 -8.33 6.95
N ARG A 118 17.23 -9.58 6.57
CA ARG A 118 16.38 -10.49 7.37
C ARG A 118 16.95 -10.82 8.76
N LYS A 119 18.27 -10.71 8.90
CA LYS A 119 18.99 -10.93 10.17
C LYS A 119 19.29 -9.62 10.89
N THR A 120 18.94 -8.49 10.31
CA THR A 120 19.20 -7.16 10.88
C THR A 120 18.09 -6.79 11.84
N GLU A 121 18.47 -6.32 13.01
CA GLU A 121 17.53 -5.84 14.01
C GLU A 121 16.84 -4.56 13.54
N SER A 122 15.56 -4.46 13.86
CA SER A 122 14.75 -3.28 13.57
C SER A 122 15.18 -2.13 14.47
N VAL A 123 15.52 -0.99 13.91
CA VAL A 123 15.82 0.22 14.69
C VAL A 123 14.50 0.80 15.20
N ALA A 124 14.27 0.64 16.51
CA ALA A 124 13.11 1.22 17.18
C ALA A 124 13.20 2.73 17.23
N SER A 125 12.09 3.42 16.99
CA SER A 125 11.98 4.77 17.53
C SER A 125 11.87 4.68 19.05
N GLN A 126 12.46 5.61 19.78
CA GLN A 126 12.46 5.67 21.27
C GLN A 126 11.06 5.55 21.90
N PHE A 127 10.00 5.69 21.11
CA PHE A 127 8.61 5.77 21.56
C PHE A 127 7.73 4.60 21.11
N ARG A 128 8.25 3.62 20.38
CA ARG A 128 7.48 2.44 19.95
C ARG A 128 8.07 1.17 20.52
N ARG A 129 7.27 0.39 21.25
CA ARG A 129 7.57 -1.02 21.51
C ARG A 129 7.56 -1.74 20.15
N MET A 130 8.66 -2.43 19.85
CA MET A 130 8.72 -3.27 18.65
C MET A 130 7.96 -4.57 18.89
N ALA A 131 7.11 -4.94 17.96
CA ALA A 131 6.50 -6.26 17.93
C ALA A 131 7.53 -7.31 17.49
N ASP A 132 8.39 -6.94 16.53
CA ASP A 132 9.38 -7.83 15.93
C ASP A 132 10.80 -7.31 16.19
N ARG A 133 11.68 -8.22 16.62
CA ARG A 133 13.11 -7.91 16.85
C ARG A 133 13.83 -7.62 15.53
N TYR A 134 13.50 -8.36 14.47
CA TYR A 134 14.12 -8.25 13.15
C TYR A 134 13.24 -7.49 12.16
N LEU A 135 13.84 -7.07 11.05
CA LEU A 135 13.13 -6.40 9.96
C LEU A 135 12.07 -7.32 9.35
N THR A 136 10.85 -6.80 9.24
CA THR A 136 9.76 -7.47 8.54
C THR A 136 9.98 -7.44 7.02
N ASP A 137 9.41 -8.42 6.29
CA ASP A 137 9.50 -8.45 4.83
C ASP A 137 8.94 -7.17 4.18
N GLN A 138 7.93 -6.52 4.78
CA GLN A 138 7.43 -5.22 4.33
C GLN A 138 8.47 -4.10 4.43
N ASN A 139 9.25 -4.07 5.52
CA ASN A 139 10.31 -3.09 5.67
C ASN A 139 11.47 -3.36 4.71
N ILE A 140 11.81 -4.63 4.49
CA ILE A 140 12.80 -5.05 3.50
C ILE A 140 12.35 -4.60 2.09
N GLU A 141 11.09 -4.83 1.73
CA GLU A 141 10.53 -4.36 0.46
C GLU A 141 10.66 -2.84 0.28
N ARG A 142 10.43 -2.06 1.35
CA ARG A 142 10.60 -0.60 1.32
C ARG A 142 12.05 -0.20 1.09
N ILE A 143 13.01 -0.84 1.75
CA ILE A 143 14.44 -0.58 1.57
C ILE A 143 14.83 -0.88 0.12
N ILE A 144 14.44 -2.03 -0.41
CA ILE A 144 14.73 -2.42 -1.79
C ILE A 144 14.08 -1.49 -2.81
N LYS A 145 12.87 -0.97 -2.54
CA LYS A 145 12.24 0.06 -3.39
C LYS A 145 13.06 1.35 -3.46
N VAL A 146 13.62 1.81 -2.34
CA VAL A 146 14.51 2.99 -2.32
C VAL A 146 15.74 2.72 -3.17
N LEU A 147 16.42 1.59 -2.97
CA LEU A 147 17.60 1.19 -3.74
C LEU A 147 17.29 1.01 -5.24
N LYS A 148 16.17 0.34 -5.55
CA LYS A 148 15.73 0.18 -6.95
C LYS A 148 15.53 1.53 -7.63
N CYS A 149 14.96 2.52 -6.92
CA CYS A 149 14.78 3.87 -7.46
C CYS A 149 16.13 4.59 -7.62
N ALA A 150 17.01 4.55 -6.61
CA ALA A 150 18.31 5.20 -6.62
C ALA A 150 19.23 4.63 -7.72
N PHE A 151 19.32 3.31 -7.84
CA PHE A 151 20.10 2.65 -8.89
C PHE A 151 19.47 2.84 -10.28
N GLY A 152 18.14 3.03 -10.35
CA GLY A 152 17.47 3.47 -11.57
C GLY A 152 17.89 4.88 -12.00
N GLN A 153 18.10 5.80 -11.03
CA GLN A 153 18.67 7.12 -11.32
C GLN A 153 20.15 7.02 -11.71
N ALA A 154 20.94 6.15 -11.05
CA ALA A 154 22.34 5.93 -11.42
C ALA A 154 22.49 5.45 -12.88
N VAL A 155 21.55 4.62 -13.37
CA VAL A 155 21.50 4.24 -14.81
C VAL A 155 21.20 5.48 -15.67
N ARG A 156 20.21 6.31 -15.31
CA ARG A 156 19.88 7.54 -16.05
C ARG A 156 21.01 8.56 -16.05
N TRP A 157 21.78 8.62 -14.96
CA TRP A 157 22.96 9.47 -14.85
C TRP A 157 24.21 8.90 -15.53
N GLY A 158 24.12 7.71 -16.15
CA GLY A 158 25.22 7.06 -16.85
C GLY A 158 26.31 6.52 -15.93
N MET A 159 26.03 6.31 -14.64
CA MET A 159 27.01 5.79 -13.67
C MET A 159 27.16 4.27 -13.75
N ILE A 160 26.09 3.57 -14.12
CA ILE A 160 26.03 2.11 -14.31
C ILE A 160 25.17 1.78 -15.54
N SER A 161 25.40 0.61 -16.16
CA SER A 161 24.67 0.18 -17.37
C SER A 161 23.32 -0.48 -17.07
N LYS A 162 23.20 -1.14 -15.93
CA LYS A 162 22.00 -1.90 -15.52
C LYS A 162 21.75 -1.71 -14.04
N ASN A 163 20.47 -1.69 -13.67
CA ASN A 163 20.07 -1.62 -12.27
C ASN A 163 20.02 -3.05 -11.69
N PRO A 164 20.90 -3.42 -10.74
CA PRO A 164 20.95 -4.76 -10.18
C PRO A 164 19.74 -5.10 -9.31
N PHE A 165 19.01 -4.07 -8.81
CA PHE A 165 17.80 -4.24 -7.99
C PHE A 165 16.52 -4.43 -8.82
N SER A 166 16.57 -4.35 -10.16
CA SER A 166 15.36 -4.47 -11.00
C SER A 166 14.64 -5.78 -10.82
N ASN A 167 15.39 -6.88 -10.69
CA ASN A 167 14.89 -8.24 -10.58
C ASN A 167 15.09 -8.84 -9.18
N ALA A 168 15.19 -8.02 -8.14
CA ALA A 168 15.31 -8.49 -6.76
C ALA A 168 14.10 -9.36 -6.39
N ILE A 169 14.36 -10.58 -5.92
CA ILE A 169 13.33 -11.53 -5.50
C ILE A 169 12.99 -11.26 -4.03
N LEU A 170 11.79 -10.76 -3.80
CA LEU A 170 11.25 -10.52 -2.47
C LEU A 170 10.18 -11.55 -2.13
N VAL A 171 10.08 -11.90 -0.85
CA VAL A 171 8.96 -12.71 -0.37
C VAL A 171 7.69 -11.87 -0.50
N LYS A 172 6.69 -12.41 -1.20
CA LYS A 172 5.37 -11.79 -1.23
C LYS A 172 4.76 -11.92 0.16
N THR A 173 4.67 -10.81 0.86
CA THR A 173 3.92 -10.76 2.12
C THR A 173 2.46 -10.97 1.80
N PRO A 174 1.79 -11.98 2.39
CA PRO A 174 0.35 -12.13 2.23
C PRO A 174 -0.35 -10.83 2.62
N TYR A 175 -1.29 -10.40 1.81
CA TYR A 175 -2.10 -9.24 2.18
C TYR A 175 -2.97 -9.64 3.37
N HIS A 176 -2.62 -9.13 4.56
CA HIS A 176 -3.48 -9.26 5.72
C HIS A 176 -4.64 -8.30 5.57
N HIS A 177 -5.82 -8.84 5.40
CA HIS A 177 -7.03 -8.07 5.46
C HIS A 177 -7.14 -7.43 6.86
N ARG A 178 -7.38 -6.14 6.90
CA ARG A 178 -7.63 -5.47 8.17
C ARG A 178 -9.07 -5.70 8.57
N ASP A 179 -9.26 -6.07 9.82
CA ASP A 179 -10.60 -6.18 10.38
C ASP A 179 -11.32 -4.84 10.28
N ILE A 180 -12.58 -4.91 9.93
CA ILE A 180 -13.50 -3.78 9.88
C ILE A 180 -14.66 -4.02 10.86
N TRP A 181 -15.27 -2.96 11.33
CA TRP A 181 -16.46 -3.06 12.13
C TRP A 181 -17.70 -3.16 11.24
N ASP A 182 -18.62 -4.01 11.63
CA ASP A 182 -19.96 -4.05 11.05
C ASP A 182 -20.84 -2.87 11.54
N ALA A 183 -22.01 -2.71 10.95
CA ALA A 183 -22.90 -1.61 11.27
C ALA A 183 -23.39 -1.63 12.74
N ALA A 184 -23.57 -2.80 13.32
CA ALA A 184 -23.99 -2.95 14.71
C ALA A 184 -22.90 -2.50 15.68
N THR A 185 -21.65 -2.92 15.43
CA THR A 185 -20.47 -2.54 16.19
C THR A 185 -20.22 -1.02 16.10
N ILE A 186 -20.36 -0.43 14.91
CA ILE A 186 -20.20 1.01 14.72
C ILE A 186 -21.25 1.78 15.52
N ARG A 187 -22.53 1.38 15.47
CA ARG A 187 -23.60 1.99 16.29
C ARG A 187 -23.25 1.91 17.77
N LYS A 188 -22.91 0.73 18.27
CA LYS A 188 -22.51 0.54 19.66
C LYS A 188 -21.34 1.45 20.05
N ALA A 189 -20.36 1.61 19.16
CA ALA A 189 -19.22 2.49 19.38
C ALA A 189 -19.62 3.98 19.47
N LEU A 190 -20.49 4.44 18.57
CA LEU A 190 -21.02 5.81 18.59
C LEU A 190 -21.88 6.09 19.82
N GLU A 191 -22.74 5.16 20.22
CA GLU A 191 -23.57 5.25 21.41
C GLU A 191 -22.75 5.27 22.71
N ALA A 192 -21.67 4.51 22.76
CA ALA A 192 -20.77 4.46 23.92
C ALA A 192 -19.79 5.65 24.00
N CYS A 193 -19.59 6.38 22.89
CA CYS A 193 -18.61 7.46 22.83
C CYS A 193 -19.12 8.69 23.61
N ARG A 194 -18.41 9.06 24.69
CA ARG A 194 -18.71 10.25 25.53
C ARG A 194 -17.78 11.43 25.26
N ASP A 195 -16.71 11.22 24.49
CA ASP A 195 -15.80 12.29 24.10
C ASP A 195 -16.29 12.93 22.80
N ALA A 196 -16.69 14.19 22.86
CA ALA A 196 -17.29 14.91 21.73
C ALA A 196 -16.33 15.04 20.55
N GLN A 197 -15.04 15.26 20.81
CA GLN A 197 -14.02 15.38 19.77
C GLN A 197 -13.82 14.04 19.01
N LEU A 198 -13.75 12.93 19.76
CA LEU A 198 -13.69 11.60 19.17
C LEU A 198 -14.97 11.25 18.41
N TYR A 199 -16.14 11.63 18.95
CA TYR A 199 -17.43 11.40 18.32
C TYR A 199 -17.52 12.06 16.94
N VAL A 200 -17.12 13.34 16.84
CA VAL A 200 -17.04 14.06 15.56
C VAL A 200 -16.05 13.38 14.61
N ALA A 201 -14.85 13.03 15.10
CA ALA A 201 -13.84 12.35 14.28
C ALA A 201 -14.33 11.01 13.73
N MET A 202 -15.02 10.20 14.55
CA MET A 202 -15.57 8.90 14.13
C MET A 202 -16.66 9.08 13.07
N ASN A 203 -17.57 10.05 13.22
CA ASN A 203 -18.61 10.34 12.24
C ASN A 203 -18.01 10.81 10.90
N LEU A 204 -17.00 11.70 10.90
CA LEU A 204 -16.31 12.13 9.69
C LEU A 204 -15.55 10.99 9.02
N SER A 205 -14.93 10.10 9.81
CA SER A 205 -14.22 8.93 9.25
C SER A 205 -15.17 7.91 8.65
N PHE A 206 -16.29 7.61 9.31
CA PHE A 206 -17.24 6.60 8.85
C PHE A 206 -18.21 7.12 7.80
N ALA A 207 -18.93 8.21 8.05
CA ALA A 207 -19.95 8.72 7.11
C ALA A 207 -19.31 9.38 5.88
N CYS A 208 -18.21 10.13 6.08
CA CYS A 208 -17.55 10.90 5.02
C CYS A 208 -16.30 10.23 4.43
N SER A 209 -15.95 9.04 4.87
CA SER A 209 -14.78 8.29 4.41
C SER A 209 -13.46 9.08 4.49
N MET A 210 -13.32 10.00 5.46
CA MET A 210 -12.13 10.84 5.59
C MET A 210 -10.98 10.10 6.29
N ARG A 211 -9.74 10.41 5.87
CA ARG A 211 -8.53 9.99 6.59
C ARG A 211 -8.35 10.84 7.85
N LEU A 212 -7.73 10.29 8.90
CA LEU A 212 -7.55 11.05 10.15
C LEU A 212 -6.81 12.38 9.90
N GLY A 213 -5.73 12.39 9.11
CA GLY A 213 -5.04 13.64 8.77
C GLY A 213 -5.92 14.66 8.03
N GLU A 214 -6.83 14.21 7.15
CA GLU A 214 -7.82 15.06 6.48
C GLU A 214 -8.84 15.65 7.48
N ILE A 215 -9.30 14.82 8.43
CA ILE A 215 -10.21 15.27 9.52
C ILE A 215 -9.56 16.34 10.38
N LEU A 216 -8.30 16.13 10.77
CA LEU A 216 -7.52 17.07 11.58
C LEU A 216 -7.19 18.36 10.82
N GLY A 217 -7.09 18.31 9.48
CA GLY A 217 -6.83 19.46 8.62
C GLY A 217 -8.07 20.14 8.06
N LEU A 218 -9.28 19.64 8.37
CA LEU A 218 -10.53 20.23 7.91
C LEU A 218 -10.74 21.58 8.61
N THR A 219 -11.01 22.61 7.81
CA THR A 219 -11.29 23.97 8.31
C THR A 219 -12.76 24.30 8.13
N TRP A 220 -13.30 25.17 9.01
CA TRP A 220 -14.70 25.60 8.92
C TRP A 220 -15.05 26.28 7.61
N ASN A 221 -14.10 26.95 6.95
CA ASN A 221 -14.32 27.53 5.61
C ASN A 221 -14.64 26.49 4.54
N ASN A 222 -14.33 25.24 4.80
CA ASN A 222 -14.55 24.10 3.89
C ASN A 222 -15.76 23.25 4.31
N VAL A 223 -16.62 23.73 5.21
CA VAL A 223 -17.79 23.00 5.72
C VAL A 223 -19.04 23.85 5.49
N HIS A 224 -19.95 23.37 4.65
CA HIS A 224 -21.17 24.02 4.25
C HIS A 224 -22.35 23.28 4.91
N ILE A 225 -22.84 23.85 6.01
CA ILE A 225 -23.88 23.28 6.90
C ILE A 225 -24.89 24.34 7.37
N GLU A 226 -25.21 25.28 6.49
CA GLU A 226 -26.25 26.25 6.79
C GLU A 226 -27.61 25.54 6.95
N PRO A 227 -28.55 26.09 7.75
CA PRO A 227 -29.85 25.44 8.01
C PRO A 227 -30.58 25.03 6.73
N ASP A 228 -30.56 25.89 5.72
CA ASP A 228 -31.24 25.65 4.44
C ASP A 228 -30.56 24.53 3.66
N ASP A 229 -29.24 24.49 3.65
CA ASP A 229 -28.47 23.40 3.02
C ASP A 229 -28.79 22.05 3.67
N ILE A 230 -28.86 22.02 5.02
CA ILE A 230 -29.22 20.81 5.76
C ILE A 230 -30.65 20.38 5.45
N ALA A 231 -31.58 21.33 5.43
CA ALA A 231 -32.99 21.06 5.16
C ALA A 231 -33.20 20.43 3.78
N GLN A 232 -32.45 20.88 2.78
CA GLN A 232 -32.52 20.46 1.38
C GLN A 232 -31.60 19.27 1.03
N ASP A 233 -30.94 18.62 1.99
CA ASP A 233 -29.93 17.57 1.76
C ASP A 233 -28.71 18.03 0.95
N ASN A 234 -28.41 19.34 0.95
CA ASN A 234 -27.33 19.96 0.22
C ASN A 234 -26.08 20.26 1.07
N ALA A 235 -26.01 19.75 2.29
CA ALA A 235 -24.83 19.92 3.16
C ALA A 235 -23.62 19.16 2.62
N TRP A 236 -22.46 19.81 2.59
CA TRP A 236 -21.23 19.23 2.07
C TRP A 236 -19.98 19.79 2.73
N LEU A 237 -18.87 19.09 2.54
CA LEU A 237 -17.54 19.55 2.94
C LEU A 237 -16.52 19.37 1.79
N TYR A 238 -15.44 20.12 1.86
CA TYR A 238 -14.35 20.07 0.89
C TYR A 238 -13.04 19.68 1.55
N VAL A 239 -12.42 18.60 1.06
CA VAL A 239 -11.14 18.10 1.54
C VAL A 239 -10.04 18.61 0.62
N ASP A 240 -9.19 19.50 1.10
CA ASP A 240 -8.06 20.07 0.37
C ASP A 240 -6.78 20.15 1.19
N LYS A 241 -6.85 19.79 2.48
CA LYS A 241 -5.75 19.90 3.45
C LYS A 241 -5.70 18.69 4.36
N GLU A 242 -4.52 18.45 4.92
CA GLU A 242 -4.32 17.47 5.99
C GLU A 242 -3.33 18.00 7.03
N VAL A 243 -3.56 17.70 8.31
CA VAL A 243 -2.57 17.92 9.37
C VAL A 243 -1.65 16.72 9.45
N TYR A 244 -0.36 16.97 9.53
CA TYR A 244 0.68 15.96 9.59
C TYR A 244 1.78 16.36 10.56
N ARG A 245 2.32 15.40 11.32
CA ARG A 245 3.50 15.63 12.18
C ARG A 245 4.79 15.40 11.39
N ALA A 246 5.43 16.48 11.00
CA ALA A 246 6.64 16.51 10.19
C ALA A 246 7.91 16.63 11.02
N ARG A 247 9.04 16.13 10.52
CA ARG A 247 10.37 16.44 11.05
C ARG A 247 10.78 17.83 10.56
N ARG A 248 11.29 18.68 11.46
CA ARG A 248 11.76 20.03 11.10
C ARG A 248 12.87 20.01 10.04
N GLU A 249 13.77 19.03 10.12
CA GLU A 249 14.83 18.83 9.13
C GLU A 249 14.27 18.59 7.72
N SER A 250 13.17 17.83 7.60
CA SER A 250 12.55 17.57 6.30
C SER A 250 11.89 18.81 5.71
N ILE A 251 11.31 19.67 6.55
CA ILE A 251 10.72 20.94 6.12
C ILE A 251 11.85 21.89 5.66
N LYS A 252 12.94 21.96 6.42
CA LYS A 252 14.10 22.78 6.06
C LYS A 252 14.74 22.36 4.73
N ALA A 253 14.89 21.05 4.49
CA ALA A 253 15.46 20.51 3.25
C ALA A 253 14.57 20.73 2.03
N LEU A 254 13.24 20.57 2.19
CA LEU A 254 12.29 20.71 1.08
C LEU A 254 11.79 22.14 0.87
N GLY A 255 12.17 23.04 1.76
CA GLY A 255 11.69 24.43 1.79
C GLY A 255 10.31 24.58 2.45
N GLU A 256 10.04 25.72 3.02
CA GLU A 256 8.78 26.02 3.73
C GLU A 256 7.55 25.94 2.81
N ASN A 257 7.70 26.17 1.52
CA ASN A 257 6.63 26.02 0.53
C ASN A 257 6.13 24.58 0.37
N SER A 258 6.82 23.58 0.96
CA SER A 258 6.39 22.19 1.01
C SER A 258 5.18 21.96 1.92
N VAL A 259 4.84 22.94 2.77
CA VAL A 259 3.72 22.95 3.70
C VAL A 259 2.91 24.25 3.56
N LEU A 260 1.64 24.25 3.94
CA LEU A 260 0.76 25.42 3.90
C LEU A 260 0.91 26.30 5.16
N HIS A 261 1.11 25.63 6.31
CA HIS A 261 1.27 26.32 7.59
C HIS A 261 2.04 25.43 8.57
N ILE A 262 2.89 26.04 9.39
CA ILE A 262 3.62 25.39 10.47
C ILE A 262 3.00 25.89 11.78
N PHE A 263 2.42 24.98 12.56
CA PHE A 263 1.84 25.35 13.84
C PHE A 263 2.91 25.50 14.91
N ASP A 264 2.78 26.51 15.74
CA ASP A 264 3.71 26.75 16.82
C ASP A 264 3.68 25.64 17.87
N SER A 265 4.86 25.32 18.43
CA SER A 265 4.94 24.31 19.48
C SER A 265 4.45 24.88 20.81
N ALA A 266 3.57 24.13 21.50
CA ALA A 266 3.20 24.48 22.88
C ALA A 266 4.37 24.36 23.86
N LEU A 267 5.46 23.67 23.46
CA LEU A 267 6.62 23.44 24.33
C LEU A 267 7.62 24.59 24.16
N LYS A 268 8.15 25.09 25.29
CA LYS A 268 9.20 26.14 25.30
C LYS A 268 10.49 25.69 24.60
N LYS A 269 10.76 24.38 24.57
CA LYS A 269 11.93 23.82 23.86
C LYS A 269 11.52 23.30 22.48
N PRO A 270 12.31 23.61 21.43
CA PRO A 270 12.02 23.10 20.08
C PRO A 270 12.14 21.57 20.07
N THR A 271 11.11 20.91 19.55
CA THR A 271 11.09 19.45 19.33
C THR A 271 11.56 19.13 17.92
N ALA A 272 12.09 17.91 17.72
CA ALA A 272 12.53 17.43 16.41
C ALA A 272 11.38 17.37 15.36
N THR A 273 10.12 17.37 15.84
CA THR A 273 8.92 17.31 14.98
C THR A 273 7.96 18.45 15.32
N VAL A 274 7.16 18.84 14.33
CA VAL A 274 6.14 19.89 14.43
C VAL A 274 4.89 19.48 13.67
N LEU A 275 3.72 19.97 14.09
CA LEU A 275 2.49 19.82 13.32
C LEU A 275 2.49 20.84 12.17
N VAL A 276 2.10 20.37 10.99
CA VAL A 276 1.98 21.18 9.79
C VAL A 276 0.66 20.94 9.10
N LEU A 277 0.13 21.98 8.49
CA LEU A 277 -0.95 21.87 7.53
C LEU A 277 -0.34 21.76 6.14
N LYS A 278 -0.75 20.77 5.35
CA LYS A 278 -0.23 20.57 4.00
C LYS A 278 -1.32 20.08 3.04
N LYS A 279 -1.06 20.18 1.75
CA LYS A 279 -1.92 19.58 0.73
C LYS A 279 -1.90 18.04 0.84
N PRO A 280 -3.01 17.35 0.52
CA PRO A 280 -3.02 15.90 0.41
C PRO A 280 -1.99 15.39 -0.61
N LYS A 281 -1.59 14.13 -0.45
CA LYS A 281 -0.53 13.52 -1.27
C LYS A 281 -0.90 13.37 -2.76
N THR A 282 -2.18 13.22 -3.08
CA THR A 282 -2.69 12.98 -4.43
C THR A 282 -3.85 13.91 -4.74
N ASP A 283 -3.97 14.32 -6.00
CA ASP A 283 -5.08 15.17 -6.44
C ASP A 283 -6.44 14.49 -6.25
N SER A 284 -6.51 13.17 -6.36
CA SER A 284 -7.72 12.40 -6.05
C SER A 284 -8.18 12.48 -4.59
N SER A 285 -7.32 12.91 -3.69
CA SER A 285 -7.69 13.17 -2.30
C SER A 285 -8.42 14.49 -2.13
N ILE A 286 -8.23 15.45 -3.04
CA ILE A 286 -8.93 16.73 -3.05
C ILE A 286 -10.32 16.49 -3.63
N ARG A 287 -11.36 16.69 -2.82
CA ARG A 287 -12.73 16.31 -3.20
C ARG A 287 -13.79 17.01 -2.39
N LYS A 288 -14.96 17.17 -3.00
CA LYS A 288 -16.23 17.50 -2.34
C LYS A 288 -16.88 16.22 -1.82
N ILE A 289 -17.42 16.26 -0.61
CA ILE A 289 -18.13 15.13 0.00
C ILE A 289 -19.49 15.65 0.46
N TRP A 290 -20.55 15.03 -0.01
CA TRP A 290 -21.90 15.25 0.51
C TRP A 290 -22.05 14.54 1.86
N ILE A 291 -22.64 15.21 2.83
CA ILE A 291 -22.74 14.69 4.21
C ILE A 291 -24.21 14.43 4.58
N PRO A 292 -24.46 13.32 5.31
CA PRO A 292 -25.80 13.06 5.82
C PRO A 292 -26.26 14.16 6.78
N LYS A 293 -27.57 14.46 6.80
CA LYS A 293 -28.19 15.46 7.72
C LYS A 293 -27.72 15.32 9.16
N THR A 294 -27.71 14.10 9.69
CA THR A 294 -27.25 13.81 11.06
C THR A 294 -25.83 14.31 11.30
N VAL A 295 -24.90 14.07 10.34
CA VAL A 295 -23.52 14.54 10.48
C VAL A 295 -23.43 16.06 10.39
N ALA A 296 -24.24 16.67 9.52
CA ALA A 296 -24.32 18.14 9.42
C ALA A 296 -24.81 18.78 10.74
N TYR A 297 -25.84 18.20 11.41
CA TYR A 297 -26.29 18.65 12.73
C TYR A 297 -25.23 18.45 13.82
N ILE A 298 -24.50 17.31 13.81
CA ILE A 298 -23.38 17.07 14.73
C ILE A 298 -22.32 18.15 14.56
N LEU A 299 -21.93 18.46 13.32
CA LEU A 299 -20.93 19.49 13.02
C LEU A 299 -21.41 20.88 13.44
N ARG A 300 -22.67 21.22 13.21
CA ARG A 300 -23.25 22.49 13.62
C ARG A 300 -23.22 22.67 15.14
N HIS A 301 -23.68 21.66 15.87
CA HIS A 301 -23.60 21.67 17.33
C HIS A 301 -22.15 21.77 17.83
N TRP A 302 -21.24 21.04 17.20
CA TRP A 302 -19.81 21.10 17.52
C TRP A 302 -19.22 22.50 17.28
N LYS A 303 -19.60 23.17 16.19
CA LYS A 303 -19.23 24.58 15.90
C LYS A 303 -19.67 25.50 17.02
N GLU A 304 -20.93 25.39 17.44
CA GLU A 304 -21.49 26.19 18.55
C GLU A 304 -20.72 25.96 19.87
N CYS A 305 -20.31 24.72 20.15
CA CYS A 305 -19.49 24.42 21.33
C CYS A 305 -18.09 25.08 21.22
N GLN A 306 -17.44 25.06 20.04
CA GLN A 306 -16.16 25.73 19.85
C GLN A 306 -16.28 27.27 19.96
N GLU A 307 -17.30 27.88 19.39
CA GLU A 307 -17.54 29.31 19.52
C GLU A 307 -17.69 29.74 20.99
N LYS A 308 -18.37 28.94 21.80
CA LYS A 308 -18.44 29.19 23.26
C LYS A 308 -17.06 29.14 23.92
N LEU A 309 -16.23 28.16 23.55
CA LEU A 309 -14.86 28.07 24.06
C LEU A 309 -14.01 29.29 23.68
N LYS A 310 -14.12 29.76 22.43
CA LYS A 310 -13.42 30.98 21.98
C LYS A 310 -13.77 32.23 22.82
N VAL A 311 -15.04 32.33 23.23
CA VAL A 311 -15.49 33.49 24.06
C VAL A 311 -15.01 33.34 25.51
N THR A 312 -14.99 32.12 26.05
CA THR A 312 -14.67 31.87 27.47
C THR A 312 -13.17 31.74 27.75
N ASP A 313 -12.35 31.34 26.79
CA ASP A 313 -10.90 31.17 26.94
C ASP A 313 -10.15 32.21 26.13
N HIS A 314 -9.66 33.28 26.79
CA HIS A 314 -8.85 34.32 26.14
C HIS A 314 -7.51 33.83 25.58
N SER A 315 -7.06 32.62 25.94
CA SER A 315 -5.86 31.98 25.40
C SER A 315 -6.14 31.09 24.17
N TYR A 316 -7.38 31.10 23.67
CA TYR A 316 -7.78 30.28 22.53
C TYR A 316 -7.06 30.73 21.25
N GLU A 317 -6.30 29.81 20.66
CA GLU A 317 -5.59 30.02 19.37
C GLU A 317 -6.48 29.55 18.22
N ASP A 318 -7.16 30.47 17.53
CA ASP A 318 -8.06 30.13 16.43
C ASP A 318 -7.30 29.88 15.12
N HIS A 319 -7.19 28.63 14.74
CA HIS A 319 -6.68 28.18 13.44
C HIS A 319 -7.80 27.76 12.47
N ASN A 320 -9.05 28.08 12.77
CA ASN A 320 -10.23 27.74 11.97
C ASN A 320 -10.40 26.23 11.73
N LEU A 321 -9.83 25.36 12.59
CA LEU A 321 -9.89 23.91 12.48
C LEU A 321 -11.20 23.38 13.03
N VAL A 322 -11.85 22.45 12.31
CA VAL A 322 -13.04 21.75 12.79
C VAL A 322 -12.69 20.88 14.01
N LEU A 323 -11.55 20.20 13.97
CA LEU A 323 -11.12 19.34 15.08
C LEU A 323 -9.90 19.94 15.80
N ALA A 324 -10.13 20.97 16.59
CA ALA A 324 -9.12 21.59 17.44
C ALA A 324 -9.15 21.04 18.89
N GLN A 325 -8.06 21.23 19.63
CA GLN A 325 -8.01 21.04 21.06
C GLN A 325 -8.88 22.10 21.77
N PRO A 326 -9.24 21.94 23.07
CA PRO A 326 -10.05 22.91 23.78
C PRO A 326 -9.50 24.35 23.77
N ASN A 327 -8.19 24.51 23.68
CA ASN A 327 -7.51 25.82 23.56
C ASN A 327 -7.32 26.28 22.11
N GLY A 328 -8.01 25.67 21.14
CA GLY A 328 -7.95 26.03 19.71
C GLY A 328 -6.75 25.49 18.93
N ARG A 329 -5.74 24.97 19.59
CA ARG A 329 -4.53 24.43 18.94
C ARG A 329 -4.85 23.19 18.10
N PRO A 330 -4.02 22.89 17.06
CA PRO A 330 -4.23 21.70 16.26
C PRO A 330 -4.13 20.42 17.10
N CYS A 331 -4.98 19.45 16.78
CA CYS A 331 -4.98 18.15 17.42
C CYS A 331 -3.96 17.21 16.74
N ASP A 332 -3.24 16.45 17.53
CA ASP A 332 -2.35 15.38 17.05
C ASP A 332 -3.15 14.10 16.79
N ASP A 333 -2.78 13.34 15.74
CA ASP A 333 -3.40 12.05 15.42
C ASP A 333 -3.35 11.06 16.60
N ARG A 334 -2.27 11.07 17.37
CA ARG A 334 -2.09 10.23 18.57
C ARG A 334 -3.11 10.48 19.65
N VAL A 335 -3.62 11.71 19.76
CA VAL A 335 -4.65 12.05 20.74
C VAL A 335 -5.95 11.31 20.40
N ILE A 336 -6.36 11.36 19.15
CA ILE A 336 -7.56 10.65 18.67
C ILE A 336 -7.39 9.14 18.74
N GLU A 337 -6.22 8.62 18.31
CA GLU A 337 -5.92 7.20 18.42
C GLU A 337 -5.95 6.68 19.85
N LYS A 338 -5.44 7.46 20.83
CA LYS A 338 -5.47 7.12 22.25
C LYS A 338 -6.91 7.10 22.78
N LYS A 339 -7.70 8.13 22.48
CA LYS A 339 -9.12 8.21 22.84
C LYS A 339 -9.91 7.04 22.24
N PHE A 340 -9.65 6.70 20.99
CA PHE A 340 -10.28 5.57 20.30
C PHE A 340 -9.90 4.22 20.94
N ALA A 341 -8.63 4.05 21.33
CA ALA A 341 -8.18 2.85 22.05
C ALA A 341 -8.85 2.72 23.43
N GLN A 342 -9.08 3.84 24.13
CA GLN A 342 -9.82 3.87 25.40
C GLN A 342 -11.29 3.49 25.21
N LEU A 343 -11.97 4.06 24.21
CA LEU A 343 -13.36 3.72 23.86
C LEU A 343 -13.52 2.22 23.58
N LYS A 344 -12.62 1.62 22.78
CA LYS A 344 -12.65 0.19 22.49
C LYS A 344 -12.61 -0.67 23.75
N LYS A 345 -11.75 -0.31 24.71
CA LYS A 345 -11.64 -1.03 25.99
C LYS A 345 -12.90 -0.86 26.83
N GLN A 346 -13.40 0.37 26.97
CA GLN A 346 -14.56 0.69 27.82
C GLN A 346 -15.84 0.04 27.32
N ALA A 347 -16.04 0.02 26.00
CA ALA A 347 -17.26 -0.54 25.41
C ALA A 347 -17.11 -2.01 24.95
N ASN A 348 -15.97 -2.65 25.27
CA ASN A 348 -15.65 -4.03 24.86
C ASN A 348 -15.90 -4.25 23.37
N LEU A 349 -15.22 -3.45 22.55
CA LEU A 349 -15.34 -3.49 21.08
C LEU A 349 -14.16 -4.28 20.46
N PRO A 350 -14.36 -4.92 19.30
CA PRO A 350 -13.30 -5.58 18.56
C PRO A 350 -12.12 -4.65 18.28
N ASN A 351 -10.89 -5.20 18.33
CA ASN A 351 -9.70 -4.39 18.19
C ASN A 351 -9.42 -4.06 16.71
N VAL A 352 -9.71 -2.85 16.33
CA VAL A 352 -9.37 -2.27 15.01
C VAL A 352 -8.61 -0.96 15.19
N VAL A 353 -7.93 -0.50 14.14
CA VAL A 353 -7.30 0.84 14.11
C VAL A 353 -8.32 1.90 13.67
N PHE A 354 -8.11 3.17 14.04
CA PHE A 354 -9.05 4.26 13.66
C PHE A 354 -9.30 4.30 12.14
N HIS A 355 -8.29 4.04 11.32
CA HIS A 355 -8.43 4.00 9.86
C HIS A 355 -9.38 2.90 9.35
N SER A 356 -9.66 1.87 10.15
CA SER A 356 -10.64 0.83 9.80
C SER A 356 -12.05 1.37 9.67
N LEU A 357 -12.41 2.48 10.35
CA LEU A 357 -13.70 3.16 10.18
C LEU A 357 -13.91 3.63 8.73
N ARG A 358 -12.84 4.15 8.11
CA ARG A 358 -12.87 4.52 6.69
C ARG A 358 -12.96 3.28 5.78
N HIS A 359 -12.35 2.16 6.15
CA HIS A 359 -12.51 0.91 5.40
C HIS A 359 -13.96 0.41 5.50
N SER A 360 -14.56 0.40 6.70
CA SER A 360 -15.98 0.11 6.87
C SER A 360 -16.85 1.05 6.02
N SER A 361 -16.56 2.35 6.02
CA SER A 361 -17.25 3.35 5.18
C SER A 361 -17.23 2.99 3.71
N ALA A 362 -16.03 2.74 3.16
CA ALA A 362 -15.87 2.41 1.74
C ALA A 362 -16.66 1.15 1.36
N THR A 363 -16.65 0.17 2.24
CA THR A 363 -17.37 -1.08 2.11
C THR A 363 -18.89 -0.86 2.07
N TYR A 364 -19.43 -0.13 3.04
CA TYR A 364 -20.89 0.15 3.08
C TYR A 364 -21.34 1.07 1.96
N LYS A 365 -20.54 2.07 1.56
CA LYS A 365 -20.83 2.91 0.40
C LYS A 365 -20.90 2.09 -0.89
N LEU A 366 -19.98 1.17 -1.11
CA LEU A 366 -20.01 0.28 -2.27
C LEU A 366 -21.24 -0.64 -2.25
N LYS A 367 -21.59 -1.17 -1.05
CA LYS A 367 -22.78 -2.00 -0.88
C LYS A 367 -24.06 -1.23 -1.21
N TYR A 368 -24.22 -0.01 -0.67
CA TYR A 368 -25.42 0.80 -0.88
C TYR A 368 -25.51 1.45 -2.27
N SER A 369 -24.38 1.64 -2.96
CA SER A 369 -24.36 2.09 -4.36
C SER A 369 -24.52 0.95 -5.38
N ASN A 370 -24.93 -0.25 -4.94
CA ASN A 370 -25.08 -1.44 -5.79
C ASN A 370 -23.79 -1.79 -6.58
N GLY A 371 -22.63 -1.56 -5.97
CA GLY A 371 -21.33 -1.88 -6.58
C GLY A 371 -20.75 -0.78 -7.46
N ASP A 372 -21.29 0.44 -7.45
CA ASP A 372 -20.70 1.56 -8.19
C ASP A 372 -19.33 1.96 -7.60
N LEU A 373 -18.29 1.38 -8.21
CA LEU A 373 -16.90 1.62 -7.86
C LEU A 373 -16.47 3.07 -8.10
N LYS A 374 -16.99 3.70 -9.15
CA LYS A 374 -16.57 5.05 -9.53
C LYS A 374 -17.12 6.12 -8.58
N SER A 375 -18.38 6.01 -8.20
CA SER A 375 -18.98 6.87 -7.19
C SER A 375 -18.30 6.69 -5.84
N THR A 376 -18.10 5.42 -5.40
CA THR A 376 -17.39 5.11 -4.17
C THR A 376 -15.95 5.63 -4.18
N GLN A 377 -15.25 5.57 -5.32
CA GLN A 377 -13.91 6.12 -5.49
C GLN A 377 -13.89 7.64 -5.33
N GLY A 378 -14.84 8.34 -5.92
CA GLY A 378 -15.02 9.78 -5.79
C GLY A 378 -15.20 10.21 -4.33
N ASP A 379 -16.12 9.57 -3.62
CA ASP A 379 -16.39 9.86 -2.20
C ASP A 379 -15.22 9.55 -1.29
N THR A 380 -14.56 8.43 -1.51
CA THR A 380 -13.45 7.98 -0.66
C THR A 380 -12.12 8.61 -1.03
N GLY A 381 -11.95 9.16 -2.23
CA GLY A 381 -10.68 9.70 -2.72
C GLY A 381 -9.57 8.63 -2.80
N HIS A 382 -9.89 7.41 -3.23
CA HIS A 382 -8.89 6.39 -3.52
C HIS A 382 -8.30 6.61 -4.93
N ALA A 383 -6.97 6.51 -5.05
CA ALA A 383 -6.29 6.73 -6.32
C ALA A 383 -6.57 5.64 -7.37
N SER A 384 -6.98 4.43 -6.95
CA SER A 384 -7.34 3.33 -7.85
C SER A 384 -8.54 2.56 -7.35
N ALA A 385 -9.33 2.02 -8.29
CA ALA A 385 -10.46 1.13 -8.00
C ALA A 385 -9.99 -0.18 -7.32
N GLU A 386 -8.76 -0.64 -7.62
CA GLU A 386 -8.16 -1.82 -7.00
C GLU A 386 -8.07 -1.71 -5.47
N MET A 387 -7.84 -0.51 -4.94
CA MET A 387 -7.82 -0.29 -3.48
C MET A 387 -9.19 -0.53 -2.86
N ILE A 388 -10.28 -0.17 -3.57
CA ILE A 388 -11.64 -0.38 -3.09
C ILE A 388 -12.02 -1.86 -3.18
N THR A 389 -11.73 -2.52 -4.30
CA THR A 389 -12.05 -3.94 -4.49
C THR A 389 -11.30 -4.84 -3.50
N ARG A 390 -10.07 -4.51 -3.15
CA ARG A 390 -9.32 -5.23 -2.09
C ARG A 390 -9.97 -5.10 -0.71
N ILE A 391 -10.54 -3.94 -0.40
CA ILE A 391 -11.25 -3.71 0.88
C ILE A 391 -12.58 -4.46 0.87
N TYR A 392 -13.29 -4.46 -0.26
CA TYR A 392 -14.61 -5.05 -0.44
C TYR A 392 -14.61 -6.60 -0.44
N ALA A 393 -13.48 -7.23 -0.72
CA ALA A 393 -13.36 -8.69 -0.79
C ALA A 393 -13.88 -9.44 0.47
N HIS A 394 -14.06 -8.75 1.59
CA HIS A 394 -14.56 -9.31 2.85
C HIS A 394 -16.10 -9.45 2.95
N ILE A 395 -16.86 -8.64 2.23
CA ILE A 395 -18.35 -8.65 2.32
C ILE A 395 -18.97 -9.64 1.33
N LEU A 396 -18.14 -10.22 0.47
CA LEU A 396 -18.59 -11.07 -0.63
C LEU A 396 -19.43 -12.28 -0.22
N ASP A 397 -19.37 -12.78 1.02
CA ASP A 397 -20.12 -14.00 1.38
C ASP A 397 -21.61 -13.74 1.60
N GLU A 398 -21.98 -12.68 2.33
CA GLU A 398 -23.40 -12.31 2.46
C GLU A 398 -23.99 -11.83 1.12
N ASP A 399 -23.24 -11.01 0.38
CA ASP A 399 -23.69 -10.49 -0.91
C ASP A 399 -23.73 -11.60 -1.98
N ARG A 400 -22.82 -12.59 -1.93
CA ARG A 400 -22.87 -13.81 -2.74
C ARG A 400 -24.11 -14.65 -2.44
N LYS A 401 -24.45 -14.81 -1.15
CA LYS A 401 -25.67 -15.47 -0.73
C LYS A 401 -26.91 -14.76 -1.24
N ILE A 402 -26.96 -13.43 -1.11
CA ILE A 402 -28.05 -12.61 -1.64
C ILE A 402 -28.08 -12.68 -3.17
N GLY A 403 -26.94 -12.65 -3.85
CA GLY A 403 -26.82 -12.84 -5.29
C GLY A 403 -27.34 -14.20 -5.75
N ALA A 404 -26.99 -15.27 -5.05
CA ALA A 404 -27.49 -16.61 -5.31
C ALA A 404 -29.01 -16.72 -5.10
N GLN A 405 -29.55 -16.08 -4.04
CA GLN A 405 -30.99 -16.02 -3.78
C GLN A 405 -31.73 -15.23 -4.87
N ARG A 406 -31.17 -14.09 -5.35
CA ARG A 406 -31.75 -13.33 -6.46
C ARG A 406 -31.71 -14.13 -7.77
N PHE A 407 -30.62 -14.86 -8.00
CA PHE A 407 -30.48 -15.75 -9.15
C PHE A 407 -31.51 -16.86 -9.10
N GLU A 408 -31.70 -17.48 -7.92
CA GLU A 408 -32.77 -18.47 -7.70
C GLU A 408 -34.14 -17.87 -8.00
N GLN A 409 -34.46 -16.69 -7.45
CA GLN A 409 -35.74 -16.03 -7.67
C GLN A 409 -36.02 -15.67 -9.13
N GLN A 410 -34.97 -15.25 -9.85
CA GLN A 410 -35.12 -14.73 -11.22
C GLN A 410 -35.12 -15.84 -12.26
N PHE A 411 -34.37 -16.91 -12.04
CA PHE A 411 -34.15 -17.94 -13.05
C PHE A 411 -34.75 -19.30 -12.70
N TYR A 412 -34.85 -19.64 -11.40
CA TYR A 412 -35.29 -20.96 -10.94
C TYR A 412 -36.62 -20.94 -10.15
N ALA A 413 -37.20 -19.78 -9.94
CA ALA A 413 -38.52 -19.64 -9.35
C ALA A 413 -39.67 -20.16 -10.29
N ASN A 414 -39.33 -20.52 -11.53
CA ASN A 414 -40.27 -21.12 -12.47
C ASN A 414 -40.56 -22.59 -12.03
N PRO A 415 -41.83 -22.94 -11.71
CA PRO A 415 -42.20 -24.27 -11.28
C PRO A 415 -41.86 -25.37 -12.30
N ASP A 416 -41.82 -25.06 -13.59
CA ASP A 416 -41.52 -26.01 -14.68
C ASP A 416 -40.06 -26.49 -14.64
N LEU A 417 -39.12 -25.69 -14.16
CA LEU A 417 -37.71 -26.08 -14.00
C LEU A 417 -37.48 -27.00 -12.79
N ARG A 418 -38.37 -26.96 -11.78
CA ARG A 418 -38.26 -27.81 -10.58
C ARG A 418 -38.69 -29.24 -10.85
N SER A 419 -39.38 -29.51 -11.97
CA SER A 419 -39.84 -30.84 -12.37
C SER A 419 -38.78 -31.66 -13.13
N ILE A 420 -37.67 -31.02 -13.53
CA ILE A 420 -36.56 -31.72 -14.18
C ILE A 420 -35.82 -32.52 -13.09
N LYS A 421 -36.20 -33.80 -12.96
CA LYS A 421 -35.40 -34.75 -12.20
C LYS A 421 -34.01 -34.82 -12.86
N PRO A 422 -32.92 -34.73 -12.09
CA PRO A 422 -31.62 -35.06 -12.65
C PRO A 422 -31.70 -36.42 -13.30
N PRO A 423 -31.05 -36.64 -14.46
CA PRO A 423 -31.04 -37.97 -15.08
C PRO A 423 -30.67 -38.98 -13.97
N ALA A 424 -31.52 -40.02 -13.83
CA ALA A 424 -31.23 -41.08 -12.89
C ALA A 424 -29.79 -41.51 -13.16
N PRO A 425 -28.97 -41.70 -12.13
CA PRO A 425 -27.63 -42.22 -12.34
C PRO A 425 -27.80 -43.46 -13.21
N GLU A 426 -27.10 -43.49 -14.37
CA GLU A 426 -27.08 -44.67 -15.23
C GLU A 426 -26.93 -45.86 -14.32
N THR A 427 -28.01 -46.66 -14.21
CA THR A 427 -28.00 -47.89 -13.45
C THR A 427 -26.88 -48.69 -14.06
N ALA A 428 -25.81 -48.83 -13.29
CA ALA A 428 -24.69 -49.66 -13.69
C ALA A 428 -25.31 -50.96 -14.26
N GLN A 429 -25.07 -51.21 -15.54
CA GLN A 429 -25.54 -52.45 -16.18
C GLN A 429 -25.18 -53.55 -15.21
N PRO A 430 -26.13 -54.45 -14.82
CA PRO A 430 -25.84 -55.48 -13.87
C PRO A 430 -24.61 -56.22 -14.39
N ARG A 431 -23.50 -56.14 -13.65
CA ARG A 431 -22.34 -56.97 -13.95
C ARG A 431 -22.81 -58.39 -13.86
N ILE A 432 -23.02 -59.00 -15.04
CA ILE A 432 -23.36 -60.42 -15.09
C ILE A 432 -22.16 -61.13 -14.50
N ASP A 433 -22.33 -61.65 -13.28
CA ASP A 433 -21.31 -62.49 -12.67
C ASP A 433 -21.27 -63.79 -13.49
N LEU A 434 -20.22 -63.93 -14.26
CA LEU A 434 -20.00 -65.09 -15.14
C LEU A 434 -20.12 -66.40 -14.39
N ASN A 435 -19.71 -66.48 -13.13
CA ASN A 435 -19.79 -67.67 -12.31
C ASN A 435 -21.23 -68.01 -11.95
N THR A 436 -22.07 -67.04 -11.70
CA THR A 436 -23.49 -67.20 -11.45
C THR A 436 -24.21 -67.61 -12.74
N LEU A 437 -23.85 -67.10 -13.88
CA LEU A 437 -24.36 -67.39 -15.19
C LEU A 437 -24.01 -68.90 -15.56
N ILE A 438 -22.77 -69.33 -15.37
CA ILE A 438 -22.27 -70.62 -15.60
C ILE A 438 -23.06 -71.66 -14.74
N ARG A 439 -23.26 -71.42 -13.45
CA ARG A 439 -24.03 -72.26 -12.56
C ARG A 439 -25.52 -72.36 -12.94
N GLN A 440 -26.09 -71.30 -13.51
CA GLN A 440 -27.48 -71.32 -14.02
C GLN A 440 -27.57 -72.11 -15.30
N ILE A 441 -26.61 -72.02 -16.21
CA ILE A 441 -26.54 -72.82 -17.44
C ILE A 441 -26.34 -74.29 -17.12
N GLU A 442 -25.53 -74.69 -16.16
CA GLU A 442 -25.32 -76.09 -15.70
C GLU A 442 -26.56 -76.69 -15.06
N ARG A 443 -27.42 -75.83 -14.46
CA ARG A 443 -28.66 -76.29 -13.79
C ARG A 443 -29.89 -76.33 -14.69
N SER A 444 -29.85 -75.76 -15.89
CA SER A 444 -31.00 -75.69 -16.80
C SER A 444 -30.57 -76.05 -18.21
N PRO A 445 -30.91 -77.29 -18.65
CA PRO A 445 -30.62 -77.78 -20.02
C PRO A 445 -31.27 -76.91 -21.11
N GLU A 446 -32.38 -76.25 -20.82
CA GLU A 446 -33.10 -75.34 -21.73
C GLU A 446 -32.32 -74.05 -21.98
N LEU A 447 -31.70 -73.48 -20.94
CA LEU A 447 -30.86 -72.28 -21.07
C LEU A 447 -29.56 -72.59 -21.81
N ALA A 448 -28.98 -73.76 -21.60
CA ALA A 448 -27.82 -74.21 -22.36
C ALA A 448 -28.10 -74.34 -23.85
N GLY A 449 -29.28 -74.90 -24.19
CA GLY A 449 -29.76 -75.01 -25.57
C GLY A 449 -30.03 -73.67 -26.25
N ALA A 450 -30.63 -72.69 -25.55
CA ALA A 450 -30.90 -71.34 -26.05
C ALA A 450 -29.63 -70.59 -26.29
N LEU A 451 -28.62 -70.66 -25.40
CA LEU A 451 -27.33 -70.05 -25.57
C LEU A 451 -26.50 -70.59 -26.72
N ALA A 452 -26.55 -71.94 -26.89
CA ALA A 452 -25.89 -72.56 -28.05
C ALA A 452 -26.55 -72.19 -29.38
N ALA A 453 -27.88 -72.00 -29.41
CA ALA A 453 -28.61 -71.51 -30.57
C ALA A 453 -28.28 -70.05 -30.85
N ALA A 454 -28.18 -69.13 -29.83
CA ALA A 454 -27.81 -67.74 -29.98
C ALA A 454 -26.35 -67.55 -30.45
N LEU A 455 -25.42 -68.37 -29.95
CA LEU A 455 -24.03 -68.34 -30.40
C LEU A 455 -23.83 -68.80 -31.85
N LYS A 456 -24.66 -69.78 -32.30
CA LYS A 456 -24.67 -70.22 -33.71
C LYS A 456 -25.20 -69.13 -34.66
N ASN A 457 -26.11 -68.26 -34.21
CA ASN A 457 -26.68 -67.21 -34.99
C ASN A 457 -25.80 -65.87 -35.00
N SER A 458 -24.85 -65.71 -34.04
CA SER A 458 -23.93 -64.59 -34.01
C SER A 458 -22.61 -64.84 -34.75
N SER A 459 -22.45 -66.03 -35.35
CA SER A 459 -21.27 -66.43 -36.16
C SER A 459 -21.55 -66.50 -37.67
N LYS A 460 -22.64 -65.82 -38.14
CA LYS A 460 -22.89 -65.62 -39.57
C LYS A 460 -22.75 -64.15 -39.94
#